data_f839833a5ecc46b4490af9c9f15aec28
#
_entry.id   f839833a5ecc46b4490af9c9f15aec28
#
_cell.length_a   1.000
_cell.length_b   1.000
_cell.length_c   1.000
_cell.angle_alpha   90.00
_cell.angle_beta   90.00
_cell.angle_gamma   90.00
#
_symmetry.space_group_name_H-M   'P 1'
#
loop_
_entity.id
_entity.type
_entity.pdbx_description
1 polymer ?
#
loop_
_entity_poly.entity_id
_entity_poly.type
_entity_poly.pdbx_seq_one_letter_code
_entity_poly.pdbx_strand_id
1 'polypeptide(L)'
;MVEMKRSSDAIAYLDAPRLLRALSAGIGHVFQRREYLNRINVFPVPDGDTGTNMAFTFKTILEATTTSPQERVDELMDHVADAALDGARGNSGAIMAQYFHGFRESIAGRRLLTPSRFAKAAAAGAEEAWKAMSKPVPGTLPTVLEDFSQELSQRVADGVTDIQALFAHGLERARVSLANTPNQLQVLKNAGVVDAGGQGFVDLLEGIWTCIVSGEVDAAAADLQKDLTGNLQEFDVGAHRFCTECVVEGEGIDRDAVMSRMEALDSSSLVVAGGNKRVRVHIHVNNPAEVFLACEEFGVIKQQKADDMERQHGLLDHAGE
;
A
#
# COMPACT_ATOMS: atom_id res chain seq x y z
N MET A 1 22.44 -2.30 -39.02
CA MET A 1 23.40 -1.87 -37.96
C MET A 1 22.72 -0.76 -37.19
N VAL A 2 22.04 -1.13 -36.10
CA VAL A 2 21.36 -0.18 -35.22
C VAL A 2 22.42 0.30 -34.22
N GLU A 3 22.75 1.58 -34.27
CA GLU A 3 23.61 2.23 -33.29
C GLU A 3 23.00 2.05 -31.91
N MET A 4 23.67 1.27 -31.08
CA MET A 4 23.43 1.23 -29.63
C MET A 4 23.75 2.64 -29.09
N LYS A 5 22.70 3.42 -28.77
CA LYS A 5 22.85 4.65 -27.99
C LYS A 5 23.60 4.32 -26.71
N ARG A 6 24.62 5.11 -26.43
CA ARG A 6 25.54 5.02 -25.30
C ARG A 6 24.80 4.75 -23.99
N SER A 7 25.36 3.86 -23.20
CA SER A 7 25.02 3.59 -21.80
C SER A 7 24.72 4.90 -21.07
N SER A 8 23.50 5.06 -20.57
CA SER A 8 23.21 6.06 -19.55
C SER A 8 24.13 5.80 -18.36
N ASP A 9 24.74 6.83 -17.79
CA ASP A 9 25.58 6.68 -16.62
C ASP A 9 24.76 5.95 -15.53
N ALA A 10 25.33 4.86 -14.98
CA ALA A 10 24.69 4.02 -13.99
C ALA A 10 24.22 4.88 -12.79
N ILE A 11 22.98 4.69 -12.36
CA ILE A 11 22.40 5.41 -11.21
C ILE A 11 22.86 4.69 -9.94
N ALA A 12 23.93 5.17 -9.35
CA ALA A 12 24.55 4.55 -8.17
C ALA A 12 23.76 4.78 -6.86
N TYR A 13 22.87 5.78 -6.82
CA TYR A 13 22.07 6.12 -5.65
C TYR A 13 20.82 6.94 -6.01
N LEU A 14 19.83 6.92 -5.12
CA LEU A 14 18.68 7.84 -5.10
C LEU A 14 18.86 8.84 -3.97
N ASP A 15 18.61 10.11 -4.25
CA ASP A 15 18.39 11.18 -3.29
C ASP A 15 16.88 11.42 -3.08
N ALA A 16 16.52 12.24 -2.10
CA ALA A 16 15.12 12.51 -1.78
C ALA A 16 14.32 13.13 -2.95
N PRO A 17 14.84 14.13 -3.71
CA PRO A 17 14.12 14.68 -4.84
C PRO A 17 13.83 13.68 -5.96
N ARG A 18 14.77 12.77 -6.26
CA ARG A 18 14.56 11.71 -7.27
C ARG A 18 13.56 10.68 -6.79
N LEU A 19 13.66 10.27 -5.52
CA LEU A 19 12.71 9.34 -4.92
C LEU A 19 11.30 9.92 -4.88
N LEU A 20 11.14 11.19 -4.48
CA LEU A 20 9.85 11.86 -4.46
C LEU A 20 9.22 11.96 -5.84
N ARG A 21 10.00 12.35 -6.87
CA ARG A 21 9.50 12.38 -8.26
C ARG A 21 9.02 11.02 -8.74
N ALA A 22 9.82 9.98 -8.50
CA ALA A 22 9.48 8.62 -8.90
C ALA A 22 8.21 8.13 -8.17
N LEU A 23 8.13 8.36 -6.86
CA LEU A 23 6.95 8.00 -6.06
C LEU A 23 5.70 8.76 -6.53
N SER A 24 5.83 10.07 -6.81
CA SER A 24 4.71 10.88 -7.32
C SER A 24 4.20 10.36 -8.68
N ALA A 25 5.09 9.97 -9.59
CA ALA A 25 4.71 9.38 -10.87
C ALA A 25 3.99 8.02 -10.67
N GLY A 26 4.49 7.17 -9.77
CA GLY A 26 3.85 5.91 -9.43
C GLY A 26 2.44 6.11 -8.85
N ILE A 27 2.30 7.04 -7.92
CA ILE A 27 0.99 7.38 -7.33
C ILE A 27 0.02 7.92 -8.39
N GLY A 28 0.49 8.79 -9.29
CA GLY A 28 -0.30 9.28 -10.42
C GLY A 28 -0.82 8.15 -11.31
N HIS A 29 0.00 7.14 -11.56
CA HIS A 29 -0.40 5.98 -12.34
C HIS A 29 -1.48 5.14 -11.63
N VAL A 30 -1.37 4.92 -10.31
CA VAL A 30 -2.42 4.23 -9.53
C VAL A 30 -3.75 4.99 -9.59
N PHE A 31 -3.74 6.32 -9.55
CA PHE A 31 -4.96 7.12 -9.67
C PHE A 31 -5.66 6.90 -11.02
N GLN A 32 -4.91 6.85 -12.11
CA GLN A 32 -5.45 6.58 -13.45
C GLN A 32 -6.08 5.17 -13.54
N ARG A 33 -5.55 4.21 -12.75
CA ARG A 33 -5.99 2.82 -12.73
C ARG A 33 -7.09 2.54 -11.69
N ARG A 34 -7.50 3.52 -10.88
CA ARG A 34 -8.44 3.38 -9.76
C ARG A 34 -9.68 2.54 -10.11
N GLU A 35 -10.39 2.91 -11.18
CA GLU A 35 -11.62 2.22 -11.59
C GLU A 35 -11.37 0.77 -12.04
N TYR A 36 -10.22 0.50 -12.63
CA TYR A 36 -9.85 -0.86 -12.98
C TYR A 36 -9.58 -1.70 -11.73
N LEU A 37 -8.85 -1.15 -10.75
CA LEU A 37 -8.56 -1.81 -9.47
C LEU A 37 -9.86 -2.12 -8.70
N ASN A 38 -10.82 -1.20 -8.71
CA ASN A 38 -12.13 -1.43 -8.11
C ASN A 38 -12.87 -2.60 -8.80
N ARG A 39 -12.86 -2.66 -10.14
CA ARG A 39 -13.54 -3.74 -10.88
C ARG A 39 -12.99 -5.13 -10.65
N ILE A 40 -11.69 -5.26 -10.39
CA ILE A 40 -11.07 -6.58 -10.16
C ILE A 40 -11.01 -6.96 -8.68
N ASN A 41 -11.55 -6.15 -7.79
CA ASN A 41 -11.57 -6.39 -6.35
C ASN A 41 -12.62 -7.46 -6.01
N VAL A 42 -12.17 -8.69 -5.78
CA VAL A 42 -13.04 -9.83 -5.41
C VAL A 42 -12.61 -10.50 -4.10
N PHE A 43 -11.52 -10.04 -3.47
CA PHE A 43 -10.99 -10.61 -2.24
C PHE A 43 -10.36 -9.52 -1.33
N PRO A 44 -10.50 -9.61 0.01
CA PRO A 44 -11.25 -10.64 0.77
C PRO A 44 -12.77 -10.48 0.69
N VAL A 45 -13.25 -9.30 0.36
CA VAL A 45 -14.66 -8.95 0.13
C VAL A 45 -14.75 -8.27 -1.23
N PRO A 46 -15.72 -8.62 -2.09
CA PRO A 46 -15.89 -8.00 -3.40
C PRO A 46 -16.64 -6.65 -3.30
N ASP A 47 -16.12 -5.71 -2.51
CA ASP A 47 -16.71 -4.38 -2.24
C ASP A 47 -16.31 -3.31 -3.27
N GLY A 48 -15.43 -3.66 -4.23
CA GLY A 48 -15.09 -2.80 -5.36
C GLY A 48 -14.39 -1.50 -4.96
N ASP A 49 -13.68 -1.47 -3.84
CA ASP A 49 -13.13 -0.25 -3.27
C ASP A 49 -11.58 -0.20 -3.19
N THR A 50 -10.88 -1.27 -3.55
CA THR A 50 -9.40 -1.35 -3.44
C THR A 50 -8.70 -0.19 -4.12
N GLY A 51 -9.11 0.17 -5.34
CA GLY A 51 -8.51 1.30 -6.07
C GLY A 51 -8.78 2.64 -5.38
N THR A 52 -9.99 2.82 -4.85
CA THR A 52 -10.37 4.02 -4.08
C THR A 52 -9.56 4.11 -2.78
N ASN A 53 -9.44 3.02 -2.04
CA ASN A 53 -8.70 2.96 -0.79
C ASN A 53 -7.20 3.24 -0.98
N MET A 54 -6.57 2.64 -2.01
CA MET A 54 -5.18 2.94 -2.36
C MET A 54 -5.01 4.39 -2.80
N ALA A 55 -5.92 4.93 -3.61
CA ALA A 55 -5.87 6.32 -4.05
C ALA A 55 -5.96 7.29 -2.86
N PHE A 56 -6.83 7.04 -1.88
CA PHE A 56 -6.90 7.85 -0.65
C PHE A 56 -5.60 7.79 0.14
N THR A 57 -5.07 6.59 0.36
CA THR A 57 -3.81 6.39 1.09
C THR A 57 -2.66 7.14 0.41
N PHE A 58 -2.55 7.05 -0.91
CA PHE A 58 -1.48 7.69 -1.67
C PHE A 58 -1.67 9.21 -1.84
N LYS A 59 -2.91 9.70 -1.83
CA LYS A 59 -3.19 11.13 -1.85
C LYS A 59 -2.59 11.83 -0.62
N THR A 60 -2.75 11.27 0.58
CA THR A 60 -2.17 11.84 1.79
C THR A 60 -0.65 11.89 1.74
N ILE A 61 0.00 10.89 1.13
CA ILE A 61 1.45 10.90 0.89
C ILE A 61 1.86 12.09 0.01
N LEU A 62 1.18 12.30 -1.12
CA LEU A 62 1.48 13.43 -2.01
C LEU A 62 1.30 14.77 -1.31
N GLU A 63 0.20 14.95 -0.58
CA GLU A 63 -0.09 16.19 0.15
C GLU A 63 0.98 16.49 1.20
N ALA A 64 1.40 15.48 1.98
CA ALA A 64 2.42 15.64 3.02
C ALA A 64 3.82 15.93 2.45
N THR A 65 4.19 15.28 1.33
CA THR A 65 5.55 15.37 0.79
C THR A 65 5.76 16.57 -0.15
N THR A 66 4.69 17.13 -0.73
CA THR A 66 4.78 18.30 -1.61
C THR A 66 4.80 19.63 -0.86
N THR A 67 4.25 19.67 0.36
CA THR A 67 4.21 20.89 1.18
C THR A 67 5.56 21.25 1.81
N SER A 68 6.44 20.27 2.03
CA SER A 68 7.74 20.47 2.68
C SER A 68 8.81 19.60 1.98
N PRO A 69 9.56 20.15 1.01
CA PRO A 69 10.61 19.38 0.33
C PRO A 69 11.69 18.90 1.31
N GLN A 70 12.02 17.62 1.24
CA GLN A 70 13.04 16.98 2.06
C GLN A 70 14.35 16.82 1.26
N GLU A 71 15.49 17.03 1.91
CA GLU A 71 16.82 16.83 1.30
C GLU A 71 17.37 15.42 1.57
N ARG A 72 16.88 14.75 2.59
CA ARG A 72 17.32 13.45 3.03
C ARG A 72 16.26 12.39 2.77
N VAL A 73 16.70 11.19 2.38
CA VAL A 73 15.77 10.11 2.06
C VAL A 73 15.05 9.59 3.32
N ASP A 74 15.73 9.54 4.47
CA ASP A 74 15.09 9.14 5.72
C ASP A 74 13.98 10.12 6.14
N GLU A 75 14.23 11.42 6.07
CA GLU A 75 13.21 12.47 6.38
C GLU A 75 12.02 12.38 5.40
N LEU A 76 12.28 12.17 4.10
CA LEU A 76 11.22 11.97 3.12
C LEU A 76 10.36 10.75 3.48
N MET A 77 11.02 9.62 3.81
CA MET A 77 10.31 8.39 4.13
C MET A 77 9.60 8.44 5.48
N ASP A 78 10.04 9.28 6.43
CA ASP A 78 9.27 9.60 7.64
C ASP A 78 7.91 10.23 7.27
N HIS A 79 7.92 11.25 6.41
CA HIS A 79 6.67 11.88 5.93
C HIS A 79 5.80 10.91 5.12
N VAL A 80 6.41 10.07 4.26
CA VAL A 80 5.68 9.05 3.48
C VAL A 80 4.99 8.05 4.40
N ALA A 81 5.71 7.49 5.38
CA ALA A 81 5.17 6.47 6.26
C ALA A 81 4.08 7.02 7.19
N ASP A 82 4.29 8.21 7.76
CA ASP A 82 3.31 8.85 8.63
C ASP A 82 2.05 9.23 7.86
N ALA A 83 2.18 9.83 6.67
CA ALA A 83 1.06 10.18 5.81
C ALA A 83 0.31 8.94 5.29
N ALA A 84 1.05 7.86 4.95
CA ALA A 84 0.43 6.59 4.57
C ALA A 84 -0.42 6.02 5.70
N LEU A 85 0.08 6.08 6.95
CA LEU A 85 -0.65 5.61 8.12
C LEU A 85 -1.91 6.45 8.39
N ASP A 86 -1.81 7.78 8.26
CA ASP A 86 -2.95 8.70 8.41
C ASP A 86 -4.02 8.51 7.35
N GLY A 87 -3.59 8.30 6.12
CA GLY A 87 -4.47 8.12 4.97
C GLY A 87 -4.89 6.69 4.70
N ALA A 88 -4.36 5.71 5.44
CA ALA A 88 -4.64 4.31 5.16
C ALA A 88 -6.15 4.02 5.21
N ARG A 89 -6.66 3.33 4.17
CA ARG A 89 -8.03 2.87 4.09
C ARG A 89 -8.08 1.43 3.60
N GLY A 90 -8.99 0.66 4.16
CA GLY A 90 -9.16 -0.74 3.84
C GLY A 90 -7.90 -1.57 4.07
N ASN A 91 -7.96 -2.85 3.71
CA ASN A 91 -6.82 -3.75 3.85
C ASN A 91 -5.61 -3.29 3.04
N SER A 92 -5.80 -2.93 1.76
CA SER A 92 -4.69 -2.58 0.86
C SER A 92 -3.97 -1.31 1.30
N GLY A 93 -4.70 -0.29 1.77
CA GLY A 93 -4.11 0.93 2.32
C GLY A 93 -3.32 0.67 3.59
N ALA A 94 -3.86 -0.11 4.53
CA ALA A 94 -3.18 -0.45 5.78
C ALA A 94 -1.91 -1.31 5.54
N ILE A 95 -1.96 -2.28 4.63
CA ILE A 95 -0.80 -3.09 4.23
C ILE A 95 0.29 -2.20 3.61
N MET A 96 -0.07 -1.29 2.70
CA MET A 96 0.89 -0.35 2.10
C MET A 96 1.48 0.62 3.12
N ALA A 97 0.69 1.10 4.08
CA ALA A 97 1.19 1.94 5.18
C ALA A 97 2.24 1.18 6.01
N GLN A 98 2.00 -0.09 6.30
CA GLN A 98 2.95 -0.91 7.04
C GLN A 98 4.20 -1.24 6.20
N TYR A 99 4.05 -1.46 4.90
CA TYR A 99 5.19 -1.56 3.99
C TYR A 99 6.09 -0.33 4.04
N PHE A 100 5.53 0.88 3.94
CA PHE A 100 6.30 2.12 4.05
C PHE A 100 6.89 2.31 5.45
N HIS A 101 6.22 1.88 6.49
CA HIS A 101 6.76 1.89 7.86
C HIS A 101 8.02 1.03 7.97
N GLY A 102 7.99 -0.23 7.54
CA GLY A 102 9.17 -1.12 7.56
C GLY A 102 10.30 -0.62 6.66
N PHE A 103 9.96 -0.07 5.49
CA PHE A 103 10.93 0.56 4.58
C PHE A 103 11.66 1.72 5.29
N ARG A 104 10.93 2.64 5.92
CA ARG A 104 11.44 3.78 6.69
C ARG A 104 12.38 3.34 7.80
N GLU A 105 11.98 2.38 8.63
CA GLU A 105 12.80 1.90 9.76
C GLU A 105 14.16 1.37 9.28
N SER A 106 14.20 0.68 8.14
CA SER A 106 15.43 0.13 7.57
C SER A 106 16.43 1.18 7.09
N ILE A 107 15.99 2.42 6.82
CA ILE A 107 16.83 3.50 6.28
C ILE A 107 17.04 4.66 7.25
N ALA A 108 16.66 4.52 8.51
CA ALA A 108 16.86 5.55 9.53
C ALA A 108 18.32 6.05 9.54
N GLY A 109 18.51 7.37 9.59
CA GLY A 109 19.83 8.02 9.54
C GLY A 109 20.49 8.03 8.15
N ARG A 110 19.80 7.69 7.07
CA ARG A 110 20.36 7.60 5.71
C ARG A 110 19.93 8.78 4.83
N ARG A 111 20.94 9.48 4.28
CA ARG A 111 20.69 10.59 3.36
C ARG A 111 20.38 10.12 1.93
N LEU A 112 20.91 8.97 1.52
CA LEU A 112 20.86 8.43 0.16
C LEU A 112 20.54 6.93 0.19
N LEU A 113 19.85 6.44 -0.84
CA LEU A 113 19.63 5.00 -1.08
C LEU A 113 20.57 4.50 -2.18
N THR A 114 21.48 3.62 -1.81
CA THR A 114 22.21 2.78 -2.76
C THR A 114 21.36 1.57 -3.15
N PRO A 115 21.67 0.83 -4.24
CA PRO A 115 20.98 -0.40 -4.62
C PRO A 115 20.83 -1.38 -3.46
N SER A 116 21.89 -1.63 -2.70
CA SER A 116 21.86 -2.54 -1.55
C SER A 116 20.94 -2.05 -0.42
N ARG A 117 20.90 -0.74 -0.16
CA ARG A 117 19.99 -0.17 0.85
C ARG A 117 18.54 -0.21 0.40
N PHE A 118 18.29 0.07 -0.88
CA PHE A 118 16.96 -0.02 -1.45
C PHE A 118 16.40 -1.44 -1.36
N ALA A 119 17.18 -2.45 -1.73
CA ALA A 119 16.78 -3.85 -1.60
C ALA A 119 16.49 -4.24 -0.14
N LYS A 120 17.35 -3.84 0.81
CA LYS A 120 17.13 -4.10 2.24
C LYS A 120 15.87 -3.41 2.78
N ALA A 121 15.61 -2.17 2.35
CA ALA A 121 14.45 -1.43 2.77
C ALA A 121 13.16 -2.04 2.21
N ALA A 122 13.16 -2.45 0.93
CA ALA A 122 12.04 -3.16 0.33
C ALA A 122 11.74 -4.49 1.04
N ALA A 123 12.79 -5.24 1.42
CA ALA A 123 12.63 -6.50 2.16
C ALA A 123 12.03 -6.26 3.57
N ALA A 124 12.52 -5.25 4.30
CA ALA A 124 11.97 -4.88 5.60
C ALA A 124 10.50 -4.43 5.49
N GLY A 125 10.17 -3.67 4.44
CA GLY A 125 8.79 -3.28 4.16
C GLY A 125 7.89 -4.49 3.90
N ALA A 126 8.33 -5.43 3.06
CA ALA A 126 7.57 -6.64 2.75
C ALA A 126 7.36 -7.53 4.01
N GLU A 127 8.39 -7.69 4.84
CA GLU A 127 8.28 -8.41 6.12
C GLU A 127 7.24 -7.78 7.05
N GLU A 128 7.27 -6.46 7.19
CA GLU A 128 6.32 -5.73 8.03
C GLU A 128 4.90 -5.75 7.46
N ALA A 129 4.74 -5.73 6.13
CA ALA A 129 3.43 -5.90 5.48
C ALA A 129 2.80 -7.28 5.79
N TRP A 130 3.57 -8.35 5.80
CA TRP A 130 3.11 -9.67 6.22
C TRP A 130 2.67 -9.71 7.69
N LYS A 131 3.43 -9.08 8.59
CA LYS A 131 3.14 -9.01 10.03
C LYS A 131 1.93 -8.12 10.37
N ALA A 132 1.49 -7.27 9.45
CA ALA A 132 0.34 -6.40 9.67
C ALA A 132 -0.99 -7.15 9.71
N MET A 133 -1.05 -8.33 9.10
CA MET A 133 -2.29 -9.10 8.96
C MET A 133 -2.37 -10.23 9.98
N SER A 134 -3.54 -10.40 10.61
CA SER A 134 -3.79 -11.52 11.50
C SER A 134 -3.81 -12.87 10.78
N LYS A 135 -4.33 -12.89 9.56
CA LYS A 135 -4.43 -14.09 8.71
C LYS A 135 -3.91 -13.77 7.30
N PRO A 136 -2.59 -13.72 7.10
CA PRO A 136 -2.03 -13.46 5.79
C PRO A 136 -2.35 -14.60 4.82
N VAL A 137 -2.73 -14.23 3.58
CA VAL A 137 -3.14 -15.18 2.54
C VAL A 137 -2.17 -15.08 1.36
N PRO A 138 -1.49 -16.20 0.97
CA PRO A 138 -0.69 -16.23 -0.24
C PRO A 138 -1.51 -15.90 -1.50
N GLY A 139 -0.87 -15.30 -2.50
CA GLY A 139 -1.54 -14.87 -3.74
C GLY A 139 -2.25 -13.52 -3.62
N THR A 140 -1.86 -12.70 -2.63
CA THR A 140 -2.36 -11.33 -2.43
C THR A 140 -1.22 -10.31 -2.43
N LEU A 141 -1.53 -9.02 -2.24
CA LEU A 141 -0.57 -7.92 -2.22
C LEU A 141 0.75 -8.25 -1.47
N PRO A 142 0.75 -8.82 -0.25
CA PRO A 142 2.00 -9.15 0.45
C PRO A 142 2.88 -10.14 -0.30
N THR A 143 2.31 -11.10 -1.03
CA THR A 143 3.08 -12.02 -1.88
C THR A 143 3.83 -11.28 -2.99
N VAL A 144 3.19 -10.30 -3.63
CA VAL A 144 3.81 -9.50 -4.69
C VAL A 144 4.91 -8.59 -4.14
N LEU A 145 4.70 -7.99 -2.94
CA LEU A 145 5.70 -7.20 -2.21
C LEU A 145 6.94 -8.05 -1.87
N GLU A 146 6.71 -9.26 -1.37
CA GLU A 146 7.78 -10.20 -1.00
C GLU A 146 8.59 -10.63 -2.22
N ASP A 147 7.93 -11.09 -3.29
CA ASP A 147 8.59 -11.52 -4.52
C ASP A 147 9.41 -10.40 -5.16
N PHE A 148 8.88 -9.16 -5.18
CA PHE A 148 9.62 -7.97 -5.61
C PHE A 148 10.89 -7.78 -4.79
N SER A 149 10.78 -7.80 -3.47
CA SER A 149 11.90 -7.53 -2.57
C SER A 149 12.98 -8.62 -2.58
N GLN A 150 12.56 -9.89 -2.73
CA GLN A 150 13.47 -11.03 -2.87
C GLN A 150 14.29 -10.92 -4.16
N GLU A 151 13.66 -10.55 -5.29
CA GLU A 151 14.38 -10.31 -6.55
C GLU A 151 15.42 -9.20 -6.42
N LEU A 152 15.05 -8.05 -5.81
CA LEU A 152 16.00 -6.98 -5.56
C LEU A 152 17.20 -7.47 -4.73
N SER A 153 16.95 -8.23 -3.69
CA SER A 153 17.99 -8.79 -2.82
C SER A 153 18.91 -9.75 -3.57
N GLN A 154 18.34 -10.62 -4.40
CA GLN A 154 19.11 -11.54 -5.24
C GLN A 154 19.98 -10.80 -6.26
N ARG A 155 19.44 -9.79 -6.96
CA ARG A 155 20.20 -9.01 -7.95
C ARG A 155 21.35 -8.23 -7.32
N VAL A 156 21.16 -7.70 -6.12
CA VAL A 156 22.25 -7.07 -5.35
C VAL A 156 23.33 -8.10 -4.99
N ALA A 157 22.95 -9.31 -4.59
CA ALA A 157 23.89 -10.40 -4.32
C ALA A 157 24.66 -10.83 -5.59
N ASP A 158 24.00 -10.79 -6.75
CA ASP A 158 24.60 -11.04 -8.08
C ASP A 158 25.48 -9.88 -8.58
N GLY A 159 25.62 -8.79 -7.81
CA GLY A 159 26.51 -7.66 -8.11
C GLY A 159 25.87 -6.51 -8.90
N VAL A 160 24.56 -6.43 -9.00
CA VAL A 160 23.89 -5.27 -9.62
C VAL A 160 24.05 -4.03 -8.74
N THR A 161 24.67 -2.98 -9.29
CA THR A 161 24.97 -1.71 -8.61
C THR A 161 24.30 -0.49 -9.24
N ASP A 162 23.46 -0.69 -10.25
CA ASP A 162 22.68 0.33 -10.91
C ASP A 162 21.21 0.24 -10.47
N ILE A 163 20.66 1.35 -9.95
CA ILE A 163 19.28 1.44 -9.48
C ILE A 163 18.26 1.16 -10.59
N GLN A 164 18.52 1.66 -11.81
CA GLN A 164 17.61 1.45 -12.93
C GLN A 164 17.54 -0.03 -13.32
N ALA A 165 18.68 -0.69 -13.45
CA ALA A 165 18.74 -2.12 -13.74
C ALA A 165 18.11 -2.94 -12.62
N LEU A 166 18.41 -2.62 -11.35
CA LEU A 166 17.83 -3.28 -10.19
C LEU A 166 16.29 -3.17 -10.19
N PHE A 167 15.76 -1.97 -10.41
CA PHE A 167 14.33 -1.73 -10.42
C PHE A 167 13.62 -2.45 -11.57
N ALA A 168 14.23 -2.52 -12.76
CA ALA A 168 13.71 -3.27 -13.90
C ALA A 168 13.51 -4.76 -13.58
N HIS A 169 14.49 -5.39 -12.93
CA HIS A 169 14.38 -6.79 -12.49
C HIS A 169 13.26 -6.98 -11.45
N GLY A 170 13.18 -6.09 -10.45
CA GLY A 170 12.12 -6.13 -9.44
C GLY A 170 10.74 -5.98 -10.05
N LEU A 171 10.54 -5.01 -10.95
CA LEU A 171 9.26 -4.79 -11.63
C LEU A 171 8.85 -6.03 -12.44
N GLU A 172 9.76 -6.63 -13.19
CA GLU A 172 9.44 -7.85 -13.95
C GLU A 172 9.05 -9.01 -13.03
N ARG A 173 9.76 -9.19 -11.90
CA ARG A 173 9.39 -10.20 -10.90
C ARG A 173 8.01 -9.92 -10.29
N ALA A 174 7.70 -8.67 -9.97
CA ALA A 174 6.39 -8.28 -9.45
C ALA A 174 5.25 -8.59 -10.43
N ARG A 175 5.45 -8.34 -11.74
CA ARG A 175 4.49 -8.71 -12.81
C ARG A 175 4.25 -10.22 -12.88
N VAL A 176 5.32 -11.02 -12.83
CA VAL A 176 5.23 -12.49 -12.82
C VAL A 176 4.49 -12.98 -11.57
N SER A 177 4.80 -12.42 -10.40
CA SER A 177 4.12 -12.73 -9.15
C SER A 177 2.63 -12.41 -9.22
N LEU A 178 2.28 -11.21 -9.68
CA LEU A 178 0.90 -10.77 -9.87
C LEU A 178 0.12 -11.72 -10.80
N ALA A 179 0.68 -12.03 -11.95
CA ALA A 179 0.07 -12.94 -12.92
C ALA A 179 -0.17 -14.35 -12.35
N ASN A 180 0.60 -14.74 -11.32
CA ASN A 180 0.47 -16.02 -10.64
C ASN A 180 -0.52 -16.03 -9.46
N THR A 181 -1.04 -14.88 -9.03
CA THR A 181 -1.99 -14.78 -7.90
C THR A 181 -3.25 -15.66 -8.08
N PRO A 182 -3.85 -15.81 -9.31
CA PRO A 182 -4.99 -16.70 -9.50
C PRO A 182 -4.66 -18.19 -9.32
N ASN A 183 -3.39 -18.58 -9.44
CA ASN A 183 -2.97 -19.96 -9.18
C ASN A 183 -2.78 -20.26 -7.69
N GLN A 184 -2.66 -19.24 -6.86
CA GLN A 184 -2.48 -19.34 -5.41
C GLN A 184 -3.80 -19.14 -4.66
N LEU A 185 -4.75 -18.38 -5.21
CA LEU A 185 -6.02 -18.06 -4.58
C LEU A 185 -7.21 -18.39 -5.50
N GLN A 186 -7.98 -19.41 -5.12
CA GLN A 186 -9.03 -19.98 -5.97
C GLN A 186 -10.14 -18.98 -6.33
N VAL A 187 -10.47 -18.01 -5.44
CA VAL A 187 -11.48 -16.97 -5.72
C VAL A 187 -11.05 -16.10 -6.91
N LEU A 188 -9.77 -15.72 -7.00
CA LEU A 188 -9.23 -14.95 -8.13
C LEU A 188 -9.31 -15.74 -9.43
N LYS A 189 -8.99 -17.04 -9.37
CA LYS A 189 -9.08 -17.95 -10.52
C LYS A 189 -10.51 -18.07 -11.02
N ASN A 190 -11.47 -18.23 -10.12
CA ASN A 190 -12.88 -18.35 -10.46
C ASN A 190 -13.43 -17.07 -11.09
N ALA A 191 -12.99 -15.91 -10.62
CA ALA A 191 -13.35 -14.61 -11.16
C ALA A 191 -12.57 -14.22 -12.44
N GLY A 192 -11.49 -14.95 -12.78
CA GLY A 192 -10.65 -14.66 -13.94
C GLY A 192 -9.87 -13.34 -13.79
N VAL A 193 -9.52 -12.95 -12.56
CA VAL A 193 -8.80 -11.73 -12.25
C VAL A 193 -7.54 -12.00 -11.43
N VAL A 194 -6.64 -11.02 -11.35
CA VAL A 194 -5.49 -11.01 -10.44
C VAL A 194 -5.87 -10.31 -9.13
N ASP A 195 -5.00 -10.40 -8.11
CA ASP A 195 -5.20 -9.66 -6.86
C ASP A 195 -5.20 -8.15 -7.08
N ALA A 196 -6.26 -7.46 -6.64
CA ALA A 196 -6.44 -6.03 -6.87
C ALA A 196 -5.38 -5.18 -6.13
N GLY A 197 -5.04 -5.53 -4.89
CA GLY A 197 -3.98 -4.87 -4.14
C GLY A 197 -2.60 -5.06 -4.76
N GLY A 198 -2.27 -6.29 -5.16
CA GLY A 198 -1.05 -6.62 -5.90
C GLY A 198 -0.96 -5.89 -7.23
N GLN A 199 -2.08 -5.77 -7.96
CA GLN A 199 -2.14 -4.98 -9.19
C GLN A 199 -1.85 -3.50 -8.90
N GLY A 200 -2.44 -2.93 -7.85
CA GLY A 200 -2.18 -1.54 -7.48
C GLY A 200 -0.71 -1.28 -7.11
N PHE A 201 -0.04 -2.25 -6.49
CA PHE A 201 1.40 -2.16 -6.26
C PHE A 201 2.20 -2.23 -7.58
N VAL A 202 1.86 -3.14 -8.49
CA VAL A 202 2.50 -3.20 -9.82
C VAL A 202 2.25 -1.91 -10.60
N ASP A 203 1.04 -1.35 -10.57
CA ASP A 203 0.73 -0.06 -11.19
C ASP A 203 1.60 1.08 -10.59
N LEU A 204 1.82 1.09 -9.27
CA LEU A 204 2.76 2.02 -8.61
C LEU A 204 4.18 1.87 -9.18
N LEU A 205 4.68 0.64 -9.29
CA LEU A 205 6.01 0.36 -9.85
C LEU A 205 6.11 0.76 -11.33
N GLU A 206 5.06 0.56 -12.12
CA GLU A 206 5.04 0.93 -13.55
C GLU A 206 5.11 2.45 -13.75
N GLY A 207 4.39 3.22 -12.93
CA GLY A 207 4.51 4.67 -12.96
C GLY A 207 5.90 5.17 -12.54
N ILE A 208 6.50 4.55 -11.51
CA ILE A 208 7.89 4.80 -11.11
C ILE A 208 8.85 4.49 -12.27
N TRP A 209 8.67 3.35 -12.94
CA TRP A 209 9.50 2.93 -14.07
C TRP A 209 9.42 3.91 -15.24
N THR A 210 8.22 4.37 -15.58
CA THR A 210 8.01 5.38 -16.61
C THR A 210 8.81 6.64 -16.29
N CYS A 211 8.77 7.12 -15.06
CA CYS A 211 9.56 8.28 -14.62
C CYS A 211 11.08 8.03 -14.74
N ILE A 212 11.55 6.83 -14.36
CA ILE A 212 12.98 6.48 -14.45
C ILE A 212 13.47 6.51 -15.91
N VAL A 213 12.67 6.00 -16.86
CA VAL A 213 13.07 5.86 -18.27
C VAL A 213 12.87 7.14 -19.07
N SER A 214 11.74 7.82 -18.90
CA SER A 214 11.39 9.03 -19.69
C SER A 214 11.87 10.33 -19.03
N GLY A 215 12.07 10.33 -17.71
CA GLY A 215 12.26 11.54 -16.91
C GLY A 215 10.98 12.37 -16.73
N GLU A 216 9.86 11.93 -17.30
CA GLU A 216 8.57 12.61 -17.21
C GLU A 216 7.83 12.21 -15.94
N VAL A 217 7.26 13.19 -15.27
CA VAL A 217 6.23 13.00 -14.24
C VAL A 217 4.92 13.41 -14.89
N ASP A 218 4.00 12.47 -15.02
CA ASP A 218 2.70 12.76 -15.63
C ASP A 218 2.01 13.89 -14.85
N ALA A 219 1.72 15.01 -15.51
CA ALA A 219 1.10 16.19 -14.89
C ALA A 219 -0.33 15.90 -14.35
N ALA A 220 -0.89 14.74 -14.70
CA ALA A 220 -2.19 14.28 -14.19
C ALA A 220 -2.24 14.11 -12.66
N ALA A 221 -1.10 13.95 -11.97
CA ALA A 221 -1.08 13.90 -10.51
C ALA A 221 -1.54 15.21 -9.84
N ALA A 222 -1.41 16.35 -10.53
CA ALA A 222 -1.81 17.67 -10.01
C ALA A 222 -3.31 17.98 -10.19
N ASP A 223 -3.98 17.37 -11.19
CA ASP A 223 -5.39 17.67 -11.53
C ASP A 223 -6.41 16.72 -10.87
N LEU A 224 -5.94 15.60 -10.31
CA LEU A 224 -6.80 14.54 -9.73
C LEU A 224 -7.34 14.84 -8.31
N GLN A 225 -7.15 16.05 -7.82
CA GLN A 225 -7.72 16.47 -6.52
C GLN A 225 -9.25 16.55 -6.50
N LYS A 226 -9.94 16.48 -7.65
CA LYS A 226 -11.36 16.89 -7.74
C LYS A 226 -12.41 15.80 -7.59
N ASP A 227 -12.13 14.52 -7.87
CA ASP A 227 -13.20 13.50 -7.89
C ASP A 227 -12.78 12.15 -7.24
N LEU A 228 -12.86 12.08 -5.92
CA LEU A 228 -12.75 10.81 -5.17
C LEU A 228 -14.13 10.28 -4.68
N THR A 229 -15.22 10.71 -5.29
CA THR A 229 -16.56 10.14 -5.04
C THR A 229 -16.81 9.03 -6.06
N GLY A 230 -16.46 7.78 -5.69
CA GLY A 230 -16.77 6.61 -6.50
C GLY A 230 -18.21 6.14 -6.30
N ASN A 231 -18.91 5.77 -7.36
CA ASN A 231 -20.15 5.01 -7.29
C ASN A 231 -19.82 3.58 -6.84
N LEU A 232 -20.38 3.17 -5.72
CA LEU A 232 -20.26 1.80 -5.18
C LEU A 232 -21.25 0.91 -5.96
N GLN A 233 -20.78 -0.26 -6.42
CA GLN A 233 -21.64 -1.29 -7.01
C GLN A 233 -22.11 -2.27 -5.90
N GLU A 234 -23.24 -2.96 -6.11
CA GLU A 234 -23.75 -3.96 -5.18
C GLU A 234 -22.79 -5.14 -5.00
N PHE A 235 -22.45 -5.46 -3.74
CA PHE A 235 -21.59 -6.58 -3.38
C PHE A 235 -22.05 -7.30 -2.10
N ASP A 236 -21.69 -8.57 -1.95
CA ASP A 236 -22.00 -9.38 -0.77
C ASP A 236 -21.17 -8.95 0.44
N VAL A 237 -21.81 -8.58 1.53
CA VAL A 237 -21.22 -7.96 2.73
C VAL A 237 -20.59 -9.00 3.68
N GLY A 238 -20.20 -10.16 3.29
CA GLY A 238 -19.51 -11.10 4.16
C GLY A 238 -20.18 -11.32 5.56
N ALA A 239 -19.46 -11.92 6.51
CA ALA A 239 -20.02 -12.29 7.83
C ALA A 239 -20.17 -11.12 8.83
N HIS A 240 -19.49 -9.97 8.58
CA HIS A 240 -19.45 -8.82 9.49
C HIS A 240 -19.88 -7.54 8.77
N ARG A 241 -20.79 -6.80 9.41
CA ARG A 241 -21.51 -5.69 8.81
C ARG A 241 -20.73 -4.38 8.74
N PHE A 242 -19.85 -4.11 9.73
CA PHE A 242 -19.20 -2.80 9.82
C PHE A 242 -17.72 -2.90 9.50
N CYS A 243 -17.26 -2.09 8.53
CA CYS A 243 -15.86 -1.76 8.36
C CYS A 243 -15.48 -0.71 9.41
N THR A 244 -14.62 -1.09 10.35
CA THR A 244 -14.26 -0.25 11.50
C THR A 244 -12.77 0.07 11.45
N GLU A 245 -12.44 1.35 11.56
CA GLU A 245 -11.07 1.84 11.56
C GLU A 245 -10.84 2.78 12.73
N CYS A 246 -9.68 2.69 13.37
CA CYS A 246 -9.24 3.69 14.32
C CYS A 246 -7.73 3.91 14.30
N VAL A 247 -7.31 5.12 14.68
CA VAL A 247 -5.90 5.47 14.93
C VAL A 247 -5.74 5.73 16.42
N VAL A 248 -4.81 5.01 17.04
CA VAL A 248 -4.47 5.10 18.46
C VAL A 248 -3.08 5.71 18.59
N GLU A 249 -2.94 6.74 19.42
CA GLU A 249 -1.65 7.33 19.80
C GLU A 249 -1.35 7.05 21.27
N GLY A 250 -0.09 6.69 21.55
CA GLY A 250 0.41 6.40 22.89
C GLY A 250 1.93 6.26 22.90
N GLU A 251 2.51 6.07 24.07
CA GLU A 251 3.93 5.79 24.23
C GLU A 251 4.16 4.30 24.45
N GLY A 252 5.05 3.69 23.67
CA GLY A 252 5.40 2.28 23.84
C GLY A 252 4.29 1.31 23.45
N ILE A 253 3.45 1.65 22.46
CA ILE A 253 2.39 0.75 21.98
C ILE A 253 3.03 -0.54 21.45
N ASP A 254 2.60 -1.66 21.98
CA ASP A 254 2.95 -2.99 21.46
C ASP A 254 1.91 -3.40 20.39
N ARG A 255 2.31 -3.35 19.14
CA ARG A 255 1.44 -3.71 18.01
C ARG A 255 0.95 -5.15 18.06
N ASP A 256 1.79 -6.08 18.54
CA ASP A 256 1.41 -7.50 18.63
C ASP A 256 0.39 -7.71 19.74
N ALA A 257 0.46 -6.94 20.83
CA ALA A 257 -0.57 -6.92 21.86
C ALA A 257 -1.89 -6.33 21.33
N VAL A 258 -1.83 -5.25 20.52
CA VAL A 258 -3.03 -4.70 19.83
C VAL A 258 -3.62 -5.76 18.91
N MET A 259 -2.81 -6.41 18.07
CA MET A 259 -3.26 -7.48 17.18
C MET A 259 -3.97 -8.58 17.95
N SER A 260 -3.33 -9.12 19.00
CA SER A 260 -3.90 -10.19 19.83
C SER A 260 -5.20 -9.79 20.50
N ARG A 261 -5.31 -8.52 20.94
CA ARG A 261 -6.53 -8.00 21.57
C ARG A 261 -7.69 -7.89 20.57
N MET A 262 -7.40 -7.48 19.33
CA MET A 262 -8.38 -7.40 18.25
C MET A 262 -8.79 -8.80 17.73
N GLU A 263 -7.87 -9.76 17.67
CA GLU A 263 -8.17 -11.16 17.30
C GLU A 263 -9.14 -11.84 18.28
N ALA A 264 -9.21 -11.37 19.52
CA ALA A 264 -10.15 -11.86 20.52
C ALA A 264 -11.62 -11.41 20.26
N LEU A 265 -11.83 -10.45 19.34
CA LEU A 265 -13.16 -10.03 18.92
C LEU A 265 -13.69 -10.95 17.82
N ASP A 266 -15.03 -11.06 17.72
CA ASP A 266 -15.67 -11.73 16.58
C ASP A 266 -15.54 -10.84 15.34
N SER A 267 -14.57 -11.18 14.46
CA SER A 267 -14.10 -10.27 13.44
C SER A 267 -13.53 -10.98 12.21
N SER A 268 -13.39 -10.20 11.15
CA SER A 268 -12.66 -10.58 9.93
C SER A 268 -11.85 -9.40 9.40
N SER A 269 -10.98 -9.65 8.40
CA SER A 269 -10.19 -8.62 7.70
C SER A 269 -9.36 -7.74 8.63
N LEU A 270 -8.80 -8.31 9.71
CA LEU A 270 -7.99 -7.55 10.68
C LEU A 270 -6.60 -7.23 10.10
N VAL A 271 -6.28 -5.93 10.09
CA VAL A 271 -4.95 -5.39 9.80
C VAL A 271 -4.58 -4.37 10.89
N VAL A 272 -3.38 -4.48 11.45
CA VAL A 272 -2.81 -3.52 12.40
C VAL A 272 -1.51 -2.96 11.83
N ALA A 273 -1.50 -1.67 11.49
CA ALA A 273 -0.37 -0.96 10.92
C ALA A 273 0.17 0.10 11.88
N GLY A 274 1.45 0.45 11.75
CA GLY A 274 2.10 1.48 12.55
C GLY A 274 3.23 0.97 13.43
N GLY A 275 3.61 1.75 14.42
CA GLY A 275 4.72 1.48 15.32
C GLY A 275 4.39 1.80 16.79
N ASN A 276 5.44 1.98 17.61
CA ASN A 276 5.31 2.05 19.07
C ASN A 276 4.72 3.38 19.62
N LYS A 277 4.46 4.35 18.77
CA LYS A 277 3.82 5.62 19.17
C LYS A 277 2.42 5.77 18.61
N ARG A 278 2.15 5.09 17.51
CA ARG A 278 0.90 5.23 16.78
C ARG A 278 0.60 3.97 15.98
N VAL A 279 -0.62 3.47 16.12
CA VAL A 279 -1.12 2.32 15.36
C VAL A 279 -2.46 2.66 14.71
N ARG A 280 -2.70 2.06 13.55
CA ARG A 280 -3.99 2.04 12.88
C ARG A 280 -4.54 0.62 12.89
N VAL A 281 -5.78 0.49 13.29
CA VAL A 281 -6.54 -0.76 13.23
C VAL A 281 -7.56 -0.64 12.11
N HIS A 282 -7.62 -1.64 11.24
CA HIS A 282 -8.69 -1.88 10.28
C HIS A 282 -9.26 -3.27 10.55
N ILE A 283 -10.57 -3.38 10.74
CA ILE A 283 -11.23 -4.62 11.15
C ILE A 283 -12.71 -4.61 10.74
N HIS A 284 -13.25 -5.77 10.35
CA HIS A 284 -14.66 -5.94 10.09
C HIS A 284 -15.32 -6.62 11.29
N VAL A 285 -16.36 -6.00 11.86
CA VAL A 285 -17.08 -6.46 13.07
C VAL A 285 -18.58 -6.22 12.95
N ASN A 286 -19.36 -6.85 13.86
CA ASN A 286 -20.77 -6.54 14.00
C ASN A 286 -21.02 -5.45 15.07
N ASN A 287 -20.05 -5.20 15.97
CA ASN A 287 -20.15 -4.17 17.00
C ASN A 287 -18.90 -3.27 17.04
N PRO A 288 -18.89 -2.13 16.32
CA PRO A 288 -17.76 -1.20 16.33
C PRO A 288 -17.35 -0.65 17.69
N ALA A 289 -18.29 -0.54 18.63
CA ALA A 289 -18.00 -0.02 19.98
C ALA A 289 -17.01 -0.91 20.74
N GLU A 290 -17.03 -2.22 20.55
CA GLU A 290 -16.06 -3.14 21.16
C GLU A 290 -14.64 -2.89 20.67
N VAL A 291 -14.48 -2.54 19.38
CA VAL A 291 -13.18 -2.20 18.80
C VAL A 291 -12.63 -0.91 19.43
N PHE A 292 -13.47 0.13 19.54
CA PHE A 292 -13.02 1.39 20.14
C PHE A 292 -12.65 1.23 21.60
N LEU A 293 -13.46 0.53 22.41
CA LEU A 293 -13.14 0.24 23.80
C LEU A 293 -11.84 -0.55 23.94
N ALA A 294 -11.60 -1.53 23.06
CA ALA A 294 -10.37 -2.30 23.07
C ALA A 294 -9.16 -1.44 22.63
N CYS A 295 -9.33 -0.51 21.71
CA CYS A 295 -8.28 0.41 21.30
C CYS A 295 -7.88 1.39 22.41
N GLU A 296 -8.83 1.85 23.24
CA GLU A 296 -8.55 2.75 24.37
C GLU A 296 -7.63 2.13 25.43
N GLU A 297 -7.53 0.80 25.48
CA GLU A 297 -6.59 0.09 26.38
C GLU A 297 -5.11 0.41 26.05
N PHE A 298 -4.81 0.85 24.80
CA PHE A 298 -3.45 1.05 24.28
C PHE A 298 -3.06 2.52 24.15
N GLY A 299 -4.01 3.45 24.23
CA GLY A 299 -3.72 4.87 24.10
C GLY A 299 -4.95 5.71 23.80
N VAL A 300 -4.71 6.88 23.22
CA VAL A 300 -5.77 7.85 22.90
C VAL A 300 -6.20 7.65 21.45
N ILE A 301 -7.51 7.42 21.23
CA ILE A 301 -8.07 7.38 19.87
C ILE A 301 -8.07 8.78 19.28
N LYS A 302 -7.37 8.97 18.16
CA LYS A 302 -7.30 10.24 17.40
C LYS A 302 -8.26 10.30 16.24
N GLN A 303 -8.51 9.15 15.61
CA GLN A 303 -9.44 9.00 14.50
C GLN A 303 -10.22 7.72 14.71
N GLN A 304 -11.51 7.77 14.43
CA GLN A 304 -12.36 6.59 14.42
C GLN A 304 -13.38 6.69 13.30
N LYS A 305 -13.70 5.55 12.70
CA LYS A 305 -14.67 5.43 11.62
C LYS A 305 -15.34 4.05 11.73
N ALA A 306 -16.64 4.02 11.45
CA ALA A 306 -17.40 2.79 11.30
C ALA A 306 -18.36 2.95 10.15
N ASP A 307 -18.11 2.28 9.04
CA ASP A 307 -18.96 2.29 7.86
C ASP A 307 -19.87 1.06 7.88
N ASP A 308 -21.15 1.29 7.73
CA ASP A 308 -22.16 0.22 7.57
C ASP A 308 -22.15 -0.27 6.12
N MET A 309 -21.48 -1.39 5.88
CA MET A 309 -21.32 -1.98 4.55
C MET A 309 -22.67 -2.43 3.94
N GLU A 310 -23.69 -2.77 4.76
CA GLU A 310 -25.03 -3.06 4.28
C GLU A 310 -25.77 -1.81 3.80
N ARG A 311 -25.60 -0.67 4.49
CA ARG A 311 -26.23 0.61 4.08
C ARG A 311 -25.59 1.23 2.85
N GLN A 312 -24.30 1.00 2.63
CA GLN A 312 -23.65 1.41 1.40
C GLN A 312 -24.25 0.69 0.20
N HIS A 313 -24.77 -0.54 0.39
CA HIS A 313 -25.53 -1.28 -0.63
C HIS A 313 -26.94 -0.73 -0.87
N GLY A 314 -27.70 -0.41 0.19
CA GLY A 314 -29.11 -0.02 0.08
C GLY A 314 -29.37 1.37 -0.50
N LEU A 315 -28.39 2.27 -0.54
CA LEU A 315 -28.53 3.61 -1.15
C LEU A 315 -28.46 3.58 -2.68
N LEU A 316 -28.03 2.47 -3.29
CA LEU A 316 -27.93 2.31 -4.74
C LEU A 316 -29.25 1.80 -5.36
N ASP A 317 -30.09 1.09 -4.60
CA ASP A 317 -31.40 0.59 -5.07
C ASP A 317 -32.43 1.72 -5.31
N HIS A 318 -32.22 2.89 -4.72
CA HIS A 318 -33.18 4.04 -4.84
C HIS A 318 -32.74 5.12 -5.84
N ALA A 319 -31.59 4.98 -6.49
CA ALA A 319 -31.12 5.93 -7.51
C ALA A 319 -31.48 5.50 -8.95
N GLY A 320 -32.20 4.42 -9.12
CA GLY A 320 -32.58 3.81 -10.42
C GLY A 320 -34.10 3.84 -10.73
N GLU A 321 -34.92 4.60 -9.96
CA GLU A 321 -36.33 4.87 -10.31
C GLU A 321 -36.54 6.30 -10.80
#